data_72cf436ae5370d2137917ae0a0b8f3a2
#
_entry.id   72cf436ae5370d2137917ae0a0b8f3a2
#
_cell.length_a   1.000
_cell.length_b   1.000
_cell.length_c   1.000
_cell.angle_alpha   90.00
_cell.angle_beta   90.00
_cell.angle_gamma   90.00
#
_symmetry.space_group_name_H-M   'P 1'
#
loop_
_entity.id
_entity.type
_entity.pdbx_description
1 polymer ?
#
loop_
_entity_poly.entity_id
_entity_poly.type
_entity_poly.pdbx_seq_one_letter_code
_entity_poly.pdbx_strand_id
1 'polypeptide(L)'
;MEKENIITVDIEDFKDSQHVLDYIDDDFAIVNSLEGTPYSNDTIKLNCFLIAVCIEGCIQLDVNYRTYKLQAGELLLGLPNTIISHTMLSPKYKVRLAGFSTRFLQRIIK
;
A
#
# COMPACT_ATOMS: atom_id res chain seq x y z
N MET A 1 22.10 8.29 -16.99
CA MET A 1 21.34 8.56 -15.76
C MET A 1 20.02 7.82 -15.85
N GLU A 2 19.80 6.92 -14.95
CA GLU A 2 18.55 6.18 -14.93
C GLU A 2 17.45 7.04 -14.33
N LYS A 3 16.34 7.10 -15.01
CA LYS A 3 15.14 7.71 -14.45
C LYS A 3 14.45 6.69 -13.55
N GLU A 4 14.15 7.10 -12.36
CA GLU A 4 13.33 6.31 -11.47
C GLU A 4 11.93 6.18 -12.08
N ASN A 5 11.48 4.95 -12.30
CA ASN A 5 10.14 4.69 -12.80
C ASN A 5 9.17 4.72 -11.62
N ILE A 6 8.29 5.71 -11.62
CA ILE A 6 7.26 5.84 -10.60
C ILE A 6 5.94 5.37 -11.18
N ILE A 7 5.36 4.35 -10.56
CA ILE A 7 4.09 3.78 -10.97
C ILE A 7 2.98 4.37 -10.10
N THR A 8 1.95 4.93 -10.73
CA THR A 8 0.79 5.43 -10.00
C THR A 8 -0.14 4.27 -9.68
N VAL A 9 -0.53 4.16 -8.42
CA VAL A 9 -1.36 3.06 -7.91
C VAL A 9 -2.69 3.61 -7.40
N ASP A 10 -3.78 3.01 -7.86
CA ASP A 10 -5.14 3.37 -7.48
C ASP A 10 -5.92 2.12 -7.03
N ILE A 11 -7.15 2.31 -6.61
CA ILE A 11 -8.03 1.22 -6.13
C ILE A 11 -8.17 0.10 -7.16
N GLU A 12 -8.24 0.42 -8.45
CA GLU A 12 -8.32 -0.57 -9.52
C GLU A 12 -7.18 -1.58 -9.46
N ASP A 13 -5.98 -1.10 -9.15
CA ASP A 13 -4.80 -1.97 -9.07
C ASP A 13 -4.93 -2.98 -7.94
N PHE A 14 -5.54 -2.57 -6.84
CA PHE A 14 -5.79 -3.48 -5.72
C PHE A 14 -6.88 -4.49 -6.06
N LYS A 15 -7.94 -4.06 -6.75
CA LYS A 15 -9.02 -4.95 -7.17
C LYS A 15 -8.53 -6.04 -8.12
N ASP A 16 -7.59 -5.70 -8.99
CA ASP A 16 -7.04 -6.63 -9.97
C ASP A 16 -5.96 -7.53 -9.40
N SER A 17 -5.57 -7.34 -8.15
CA SER A 17 -4.56 -8.14 -7.49
C SER A 17 -5.07 -9.57 -7.26
N GLN A 18 -4.16 -10.55 -7.38
CA GLN A 18 -4.46 -11.95 -7.06
C GLN A 18 -4.76 -12.17 -5.58
N HIS A 19 -4.37 -11.21 -4.75
CA HIS A 19 -4.49 -11.28 -3.30
C HIS A 19 -5.62 -10.43 -2.75
N VAL A 20 -6.50 -9.94 -3.62
CA VAL A 20 -7.64 -9.13 -3.17
C VAL A 20 -8.60 -9.99 -2.35
N LEU A 21 -8.96 -9.50 -1.17
CA LEU A 21 -9.91 -10.16 -0.28
C LEU A 21 -11.33 -9.70 -0.52
N ASP A 22 -11.52 -8.41 -0.76
CA ASP A 22 -12.82 -7.83 -1.01
C ASP A 22 -12.65 -6.42 -1.57
N TYR A 23 -13.71 -5.90 -2.20
CA TYR A 23 -13.70 -4.53 -2.71
C TYR A 23 -15.14 -4.01 -2.81
N ILE A 24 -15.26 -2.68 -2.83
CA ILE A 24 -16.54 -1.97 -3.03
C ILE A 24 -16.33 -1.03 -4.21
N ASP A 25 -16.83 -1.41 -5.37
CA ASP A 25 -16.67 -0.67 -6.63
C ASP A 25 -15.23 -0.17 -6.80
N ASP A 26 -15.05 1.11 -7.12
CA ASP A 26 -13.72 1.74 -7.22
C ASP A 26 -13.41 2.58 -5.99
N ASP A 27 -14.10 2.35 -4.88
CA ASP A 27 -13.99 3.16 -3.68
C ASP A 27 -13.17 2.53 -2.57
N PHE A 28 -13.10 1.20 -2.53
CA PHE A 28 -12.45 0.49 -1.43
C PHE A 28 -11.96 -0.89 -1.88
N ALA A 29 -10.77 -1.29 -1.44
CA ALA A 29 -10.27 -2.64 -1.68
C ALA A 29 -9.36 -3.07 -0.54
N ILE A 30 -9.45 -4.35 -0.15
CA ILE A 30 -8.57 -4.96 0.84
C ILE A 30 -7.74 -6.02 0.14
N VAL A 31 -6.43 -5.96 0.34
CA VAL A 31 -5.48 -6.91 -0.25
C VAL A 31 -4.68 -7.56 0.88
N ASN A 32 -4.52 -8.87 0.77
CA ASN A 32 -3.76 -9.65 1.74
C ASN A 32 -2.37 -9.94 1.16
N SER A 33 -1.34 -9.37 1.78
CA SER A 33 0.06 -9.59 1.42
C SER A 33 0.56 -8.73 0.26
N LEU A 34 1.82 -8.34 0.35
CA LEU A 34 2.56 -7.69 -0.73
C LEU A 34 3.26 -8.72 -1.62
N GLU A 35 3.32 -9.97 -1.18
CA GLU A 35 4.02 -11.03 -1.88
C GLU A 35 3.41 -11.24 -3.26
N GLY A 36 4.27 -11.25 -4.27
CA GLY A 36 3.83 -11.47 -5.64
C GLY A 36 3.13 -10.28 -6.29
N THR A 37 3.06 -9.14 -5.63
CA THR A 37 2.51 -7.94 -6.27
C THR A 37 3.54 -7.37 -7.25
N PRO A 38 3.10 -6.80 -8.38
CA PRO A 38 4.03 -6.21 -9.35
C PRO A 38 4.76 -4.99 -8.80
N TYR A 39 4.36 -4.47 -7.65
CA TYR A 39 4.91 -3.24 -7.08
C TYR A 39 5.97 -3.48 -6.02
N SER A 40 6.30 -4.73 -5.72
CA SER A 40 7.19 -5.06 -4.60
C SER A 40 8.60 -4.46 -4.69
N ASN A 41 9.08 -4.18 -5.90
CA ASN A 41 10.41 -3.61 -6.13
C ASN A 41 10.37 -2.23 -6.78
N ASP A 42 9.20 -1.67 -6.97
CA ASP A 42 9.03 -0.39 -7.66
C ASP A 42 8.76 0.74 -6.70
N THR A 43 9.06 1.95 -7.16
CA THR A 43 8.62 3.15 -6.47
C THR A 43 7.20 3.45 -6.95
N ILE A 44 6.28 3.60 -6.02
CA ILE A 44 4.88 3.86 -6.33
C ILE A 44 4.44 5.23 -5.80
N LYS A 45 3.49 5.82 -6.50
CA LYS A 45 2.81 7.04 -6.07
C LYS A 45 1.34 6.71 -5.87
N LEU A 46 0.83 6.96 -4.67
CA LEU A 46 -0.56 6.66 -4.35
C LEU A 46 -1.50 7.68 -4.98
N ASN A 47 -2.56 7.20 -5.60
CA ASN A 47 -3.68 8.02 -6.06
C ASN A 47 -4.94 7.77 -5.21
N CYS A 48 -4.74 7.19 -4.05
CA CYS A 48 -5.81 6.87 -3.09
C CYS A 48 -5.21 6.89 -1.69
N PHE A 49 -6.06 6.78 -0.68
CA PHE A 49 -5.60 6.54 0.69
C PHE A 49 -5.21 5.08 0.84
N LEU A 50 -4.21 4.84 1.66
CA LEU A 50 -3.72 3.49 1.92
C LEU A 50 -3.52 3.30 3.41
N ILE A 51 -4.00 2.16 3.93
CA ILE A 51 -3.65 1.70 5.26
C ILE A 51 -2.90 0.39 5.10
N ALA A 52 -1.68 0.32 5.63
CA ALA A 52 -0.89 -0.89 5.65
C ALA A 52 -0.74 -1.36 7.09
N VAL A 53 -1.13 -2.59 7.37
CA VAL A 53 -1.02 -3.17 8.70
C VAL A 53 -0.04 -4.33 8.63
N CYS A 54 1.01 -4.28 9.44
CA CYS A 54 1.92 -5.40 9.59
C CYS A 54 1.34 -6.38 10.59
N ILE A 55 1.06 -7.59 10.17
CA ILE A 55 0.47 -8.63 11.00
C ILE A 55 1.55 -9.52 11.58
N GLU A 56 2.57 -9.82 10.79
CA GLU A 56 3.66 -10.71 11.18
C GLU A 56 4.96 -10.23 10.55
N GLY A 57 6.08 -10.38 11.27
CA GLY A 57 7.39 -9.98 10.77
C GLY A 57 7.59 -8.48 10.81
N CYS A 58 8.39 -7.99 9.87
CA CYS A 58 8.61 -6.55 9.73
C CYS A 58 8.90 -6.19 8.27
N ILE A 59 8.57 -4.95 7.94
CA ILE A 59 8.91 -4.36 6.65
C ILE A 59 9.54 -3.00 6.88
N GLN A 60 10.45 -2.63 5.99
CA GLN A 60 11.07 -1.32 6.01
C GLN A 60 10.71 -0.62 4.71
N LEU A 61 10.13 0.55 4.82
CA LEU A 61 9.63 1.32 3.68
C LEU A 61 10.21 2.72 3.71
N ASP A 62 10.43 3.26 2.51
CA ASP A 62 10.68 4.68 2.35
C ASP A 62 9.34 5.33 1.96
N VAL A 63 8.90 6.28 2.77
CA VAL A 63 7.66 7.03 2.55
C VAL A 63 8.05 8.50 2.40
N ASN A 64 7.83 9.04 1.20
CA ASN A 64 8.28 10.39 0.84
C ASN A 64 9.78 10.58 1.18
N TYR A 65 10.58 9.56 0.83
CA TYR A 65 12.04 9.54 1.01
C TYR A 65 12.50 9.49 2.48
N ARG A 66 11.61 9.14 3.41
CA ARG A 66 11.95 8.86 4.80
C ARG A 66 11.76 7.39 5.09
N THR A 67 12.72 6.78 5.75
CA THR A 67 12.68 5.37 6.08
C THR A 67 11.88 5.12 7.36
N TYR A 68 10.92 4.20 7.26
CA TYR A 68 10.12 3.75 8.41
C TYR A 68 10.21 2.24 8.50
N LYS A 69 10.30 1.75 9.72
CA LYS A 69 10.23 0.32 10.00
C LYS A 69 8.89 0.01 10.62
N LEU A 70 8.16 -0.90 9.99
CA LEU A 70 6.83 -1.30 10.42
C LEU A 70 6.93 -2.72 10.98
N GLN A 71 6.60 -2.88 12.25
CA GLN A 71 6.62 -4.16 12.94
C GLN A 71 5.21 -4.69 13.15
N ALA A 72 5.12 -5.97 13.52
CA ALA A 72 3.83 -6.59 13.79
C ALA A 72 3.02 -5.79 14.80
N GLY A 73 1.77 -5.52 14.47
CA GLY A 73 0.87 -4.72 15.28
C GLY A 73 0.88 -3.22 14.97
N GLU A 74 1.75 -2.79 14.06
CA GLU A 74 1.83 -1.40 13.66
C GLU A 74 1.15 -1.16 12.32
N LEU A 75 0.67 0.05 12.11
CA LEU A 75 0.06 0.44 10.85
C LEU A 75 0.68 1.72 10.29
N LEU A 76 0.62 1.85 8.98
CA LEU A 76 1.06 3.02 8.24
C LEU A 76 -0.13 3.57 7.46
N LEU A 77 -0.34 4.88 7.55
CA LEU A 77 -1.35 5.56 6.75
C LEU A 77 -0.67 6.35 5.63
N GLY A 78 -1.05 6.04 4.39
CA GLY A 78 -0.59 6.77 3.22
C GLY A 78 -1.70 7.63 2.66
N LEU A 79 -1.37 8.87 2.33
CA LEU A 79 -2.30 9.82 1.72
C LEU A 79 -2.12 9.83 0.20
N PRO A 80 -3.12 10.31 -0.57
CA PRO A 80 -2.93 10.50 -2.01
C PRO A 80 -1.69 11.36 -2.28
N ASN A 81 -0.97 11.03 -3.35
CA ASN A 81 0.29 11.64 -3.77
C ASN A 81 1.51 11.24 -2.92
N THR A 82 1.35 10.36 -1.95
CA THR A 82 2.48 9.82 -1.20
C THR A 82 3.30 8.89 -2.10
N ILE A 83 4.63 9.04 -2.03
CA ILE A 83 5.56 8.20 -2.76
C ILE A 83 6.10 7.14 -1.81
N ILE A 84 5.96 5.89 -2.19
CA ILE A 84 6.41 4.75 -1.39
C ILE A 84 7.38 3.91 -2.21
N SER A 85 8.53 3.64 -1.63
CA SER A 85 9.46 2.63 -2.12
C SER A 85 9.77 1.67 -1.00
N HIS A 86 9.87 0.39 -1.31
CA HIS A 86 10.22 -0.55 -0.26
C HIS A 86 11.72 -0.79 -0.28
N THR A 87 12.27 -1.09 0.87
CA THR A 87 13.69 -1.33 1.00
C THR A 87 14.00 -2.73 1.52
N MET A 88 13.17 -3.25 2.42
CA MET A 88 13.51 -4.52 3.06
C MET A 88 12.27 -5.21 3.62
N LEU A 89 12.23 -6.54 3.47
CA LEU A 89 11.19 -7.39 4.02
C LEU A 89 11.87 -8.48 4.85
N SER A 90 11.28 -8.84 5.99
CA SER A 90 11.75 -9.97 6.75
C SER A 90 11.41 -11.28 6.02
N PRO A 91 12.13 -12.39 6.29
CA PRO A 91 11.87 -13.67 5.60
C PRO A 91 10.43 -14.15 5.76
N LYS A 92 9.81 -13.89 6.89
CA LYS A 92 8.41 -14.20 7.12
C LYS A 92 7.69 -12.92 7.48
N TYR A 93 6.80 -12.47 6.61
CA TYR A 93 6.02 -11.29 6.87
C TYR A 93 4.59 -11.48 6.38
N LYS A 94 3.67 -10.82 7.07
CA LYS A 94 2.28 -10.70 6.62
C LYS A 94 1.87 -9.25 6.74
N VAL A 95 1.39 -8.70 5.64
CA VAL A 95 0.94 -7.31 5.58
C VAL A 95 -0.43 -7.31 4.92
N ARG A 96 -1.36 -6.58 5.52
CA ARG A 96 -2.67 -6.36 4.93
C ARG A 96 -2.77 -4.91 4.52
N LEU A 97 -3.24 -4.69 3.30
CA LEU A 97 -3.40 -3.37 2.73
C LEU A 97 -4.88 -3.08 2.50
N ALA A 98 -5.29 -1.87 2.82
CA ALA A 98 -6.62 -1.38 2.46
C ALA A 98 -6.45 -0.05 1.74
N GLY A 99 -7.01 0.02 0.53
CA GLY A 99 -7.02 1.25 -0.25
C GLY A 99 -8.44 1.82 -0.30
N PHE A 100 -8.58 3.14 -0.22
CA PHE A 100 -9.90 3.76 -0.36
C PHE A 100 -9.78 5.13 -1.01
N SER A 101 -10.85 5.49 -1.74
CA SER A 101 -10.91 6.74 -2.48
C SER A 101 -11.25 7.92 -1.57
N THR A 102 -10.95 9.13 -2.05
CA THR A 102 -11.37 10.36 -1.38
C THR A 102 -12.90 10.41 -1.25
N ARG A 103 -13.60 9.94 -2.28
CA ARG A 103 -15.07 9.90 -2.27
C ARG A 103 -15.61 8.99 -1.15
N PHE A 104 -14.97 7.84 -0.96
CA PHE A 104 -15.35 6.90 0.11
C PHE A 104 -15.13 7.54 1.48
N LEU A 105 -13.99 8.21 1.68
CA LEU A 105 -13.67 8.89 2.91
C LEU A 105 -14.70 9.98 3.23
N GLN A 106 -15.11 10.76 2.22
CA GLN A 106 -16.11 11.80 2.40
C GLN A 106 -17.48 11.27 2.78
N ARG A 107 -17.81 10.03 2.41
CA ARG A 107 -19.06 9.38 2.77
C ARG A 107 -19.09 8.92 4.22
N ILE A 108 -17.96 8.48 4.76
CA ILE A 108 -17.90 7.94 6.12
C ILE A 108 -17.58 8.99 7.17
N ILE A 109 -16.94 10.08 6.78
CA ILE A 109 -16.67 11.21 7.68
C ILE A 109 -17.74 12.27 7.45
N LYS A 110 -18.54 12.49 8.44
CA LYS A 110 -19.62 13.49 8.37
C LYS A 110 -19.46 14.56 9.45
#